data_e759954db88dd94b411434204d106918
#
_entry.id   e759954db88dd94b411434204d106918
#
_cell.length_a   1.000
_cell.length_b   1.000
_cell.length_c   1.000
_cell.angle_alpha   90.00
_cell.angle_beta   90.00
_cell.angle_gamma   90.00
#
_symmetry.space_group_name_H-M   'P 1'
#
loop_
_entity.id
_entity.type
_entity.pdbx_description
1 polymer ?
#
loop_
_entity_poly.entity_id
_entity_poly.type
_entity_poly.pdbx_seq_one_letter_code
_entity_poly.pdbx_strand_id
1 'polypeptide(L)'
;QRDILLLGALTVFGATLNRLLSFVYGRKIKFPCLQTFVIAPPASGKGALTWVRRLAEPLHDALMESYSEKMKAYRLDKAQWDMLGKEKASKPEPEQPCMKMFLIAGDNSGAGMLENLMDANGAGLICETEADTVSTAIGTDYGHWSDTLRKSFDHERLAYNRRTNHEYRECKISYLSVLLSGTPAQVKPLIPSAENGLFSRQLFYCMPPIREWVDQFCESGIDYDRMFTLWGERWKCLLDALATVVSGINLKLTEEQKEEFNVHFSRIFGRAGAAHGDPMKSAVARIAINICRIIGIVALMRSLEALLMATDGIGRTAAEKPADDLVKALKSCPGLLPSPHIPHENVQDGVVPQFDLTVNSDDFHAVLSLTEPLYLHSCHILSFLPAGDSMQQKTSQEAFLDLLPLNFTRSQALQAGERYGIPANTLDSLLKRMLNKGQLVKSGRGEYRFK
;
A
#
# COMPACT_ATOMS: atom_id res chain seq x y z
N GLN A 1 0.05 22.55 0.03
CA GLN A 1 0.66 21.56 0.94
C GLN A 1 -0.37 20.84 1.84
N ARG A 2 -1.55 21.45 2.12
CA ARG A 2 -2.56 20.84 3.01
C ARG A 2 -2.99 19.44 2.61
N ASP A 3 -3.22 19.22 1.31
CA ASP A 3 -3.72 17.95 0.78
C ASP A 3 -2.72 16.80 0.99
N ILE A 4 -1.41 17.08 0.78
CA ILE A 4 -0.38 16.05 0.98
C ILE A 4 -0.18 15.74 2.47
N LEU A 5 -0.32 16.74 3.36
CA LEU A 5 -0.29 16.52 4.80
C LEU A 5 -1.48 15.66 5.24
N LEU A 6 -2.69 15.95 4.73
CA LEU A 6 -3.88 15.16 5.01
C LEU A 6 -3.71 13.72 4.52
N LEU A 7 -3.36 13.53 3.26
CA LEU A 7 -3.23 12.19 2.67
C LEU A 7 -2.10 11.38 3.31
N GLY A 8 -1.00 12.07 3.62
CA GLY A 8 0.11 11.47 4.37
C GLY A 8 -0.30 11.06 5.78
N ALA A 9 -0.98 11.95 6.53
CA ALA A 9 -1.48 11.65 7.88
C ALA A 9 -2.46 10.47 7.88
N LEU A 10 -3.40 10.43 6.92
CA LEU A 10 -4.31 9.28 6.73
C LEU A 10 -3.53 7.99 6.49
N THR A 11 -2.45 8.05 5.71
CA THR A 11 -1.61 6.87 5.45
C THR A 11 -0.89 6.41 6.73
N VAL A 12 -0.34 7.33 7.50
CA VAL A 12 0.33 7.01 8.78
C VAL A 12 -0.66 6.47 9.81
N PHE A 13 -1.81 7.13 9.99
CA PHE A 13 -2.83 6.65 10.91
C PHE A 13 -3.37 5.28 10.48
N GLY A 14 -3.62 5.06 9.19
CA GLY A 14 -3.99 3.75 8.66
C GLY A 14 -2.95 2.68 8.94
N ALA A 15 -1.66 3.00 8.83
CA ALA A 15 -0.58 2.09 9.15
C ALA A 15 -0.54 1.71 10.64
N THR A 16 -0.75 2.68 11.54
CA THR A 16 -0.73 2.46 13.00
C THR A 16 -1.98 1.75 13.51
N LEU A 17 -3.12 1.97 12.86
CA LEU A 17 -4.39 1.30 13.17
C LEU A 17 -4.51 -0.12 12.60
N ASN A 18 -3.51 -0.61 11.92
CA ASN A 18 -3.47 -1.81 11.08
C ASN A 18 -4.37 -2.98 11.53
N ARG A 19 -4.26 -3.45 12.77
CA ARG A 19 -5.04 -4.58 13.31
C ARG A 19 -6.24 -4.16 14.13
N LEU A 20 -6.18 -2.93 14.64
CA LEU A 20 -7.21 -2.42 15.52
C LEU A 20 -8.50 -2.13 14.76
N LEU A 21 -8.39 -1.53 13.56
CA LEU A 21 -9.54 -1.18 12.72
C LEU A 21 -9.69 -2.17 11.57
N SER A 22 -10.90 -2.65 11.36
CA SER A 22 -11.24 -3.56 10.26
C SER A 22 -12.62 -3.27 9.66
N PHE A 23 -12.88 -3.79 8.48
CA PHE A 23 -14.21 -3.76 7.84
C PHE A 23 -14.35 -4.91 6.84
N VAL A 24 -15.60 -5.25 6.53
CA VAL A 24 -15.90 -6.28 5.52
C VAL A 24 -16.13 -5.62 4.17
N TYR A 25 -15.36 -6.03 3.14
CA TYR A 25 -15.52 -5.59 1.77
C TYR A 25 -15.35 -6.78 0.82
N GLY A 26 -16.31 -7.02 -0.07
CA GLY A 26 -16.27 -8.15 -1.00
C GLY A 26 -16.13 -9.51 -0.29
N ARG A 27 -16.81 -9.70 0.83
CA ARG A 27 -16.78 -10.92 1.67
C ARG A 27 -15.41 -11.21 2.32
N LYS A 28 -14.50 -10.24 2.33
CA LYS A 28 -13.18 -10.36 2.98
C LYS A 28 -13.03 -9.26 4.02
N ILE A 29 -12.30 -9.58 5.08
CA ILE A 29 -11.89 -8.57 6.05
C ILE A 29 -10.76 -7.76 5.44
N LYS A 30 -10.88 -6.43 5.51
CA LYS A 30 -9.88 -5.46 5.08
C LYS A 30 -9.47 -4.59 6.25
N PHE A 31 -8.26 -4.04 6.17
CA PHE A 31 -7.64 -3.21 7.20
C PHE A 31 -7.27 -1.84 6.61
N PRO A 32 -7.03 -0.80 7.44
CA PRO A 32 -6.88 0.58 6.97
C PRO A 32 -5.53 0.90 6.31
N CYS A 33 -4.77 -0.11 5.88
CA CYS A 33 -3.45 0.08 5.28
C CYS A 33 -3.55 0.72 3.89
N LEU A 34 -2.97 1.90 3.72
CA LEU A 34 -2.94 2.65 2.46
C LEU A 34 -1.58 2.54 1.77
N GLN A 35 -1.58 2.61 0.45
CA GLN A 35 -0.37 2.76 -0.37
C GLN A 35 -0.51 4.05 -1.16
N THR A 36 0.20 5.08 -0.75
CA THR A 36 0.07 6.46 -1.26
C THR A 36 1.33 6.88 -1.98
N PHE A 37 1.18 7.46 -3.16
CA PHE A 37 2.27 8.04 -3.91
C PHE A 37 1.96 9.48 -4.31
N VAL A 38 2.69 10.42 -3.70
CA VAL A 38 2.62 11.85 -4.00
C VAL A 38 3.62 12.17 -5.11
N ILE A 39 3.12 12.61 -6.26
CA ILE A 39 3.94 12.98 -7.41
C ILE A 39 3.98 14.51 -7.51
N ALA A 40 5.17 15.05 -7.55
CA ALA A 40 5.37 16.48 -7.52
C ALA A 40 6.59 16.91 -8.35
N PRO A 41 6.51 18.02 -9.10
CA PRO A 41 7.69 18.62 -9.72
C PRO A 41 8.76 18.95 -8.67
N PRO A 42 10.03 19.09 -9.06
CA PRO A 42 11.05 19.65 -8.18
C PRO A 42 10.61 20.99 -7.57
N ALA A 43 11.05 21.29 -6.37
CA ALA A 43 10.74 22.52 -5.64
C ALA A 43 9.24 22.77 -5.37
N SER A 44 8.40 21.74 -5.35
CA SER A 44 6.94 21.85 -5.13
C SER A 44 6.50 21.84 -3.66
N GLY A 45 7.45 21.75 -2.72
CA GLY A 45 7.12 21.66 -1.29
C GLY A 45 6.72 20.28 -0.80
N LYS A 46 7.00 19.21 -1.58
CA LYS A 46 6.77 17.80 -1.17
C LYS A 46 7.49 17.40 0.13
N GLY A 47 8.56 18.11 0.48
CA GLY A 47 9.31 17.93 1.74
C GLY A 47 8.44 18.05 3.00
N ALA A 48 7.25 18.67 2.93
CA ALA A 48 6.31 18.70 4.06
C ALA A 48 5.88 17.29 4.53
N LEU A 49 6.05 16.24 3.72
CA LEU A 49 5.81 14.86 4.14
C LEU A 49 6.77 14.36 5.23
N THR A 50 7.91 15.01 5.43
CA THR A 50 8.81 14.72 6.56
C THR A 50 8.12 14.98 7.90
N TRP A 51 7.26 16.00 7.98
CA TRP A 51 6.49 16.27 9.20
C TRP A 51 5.48 15.16 9.48
N VAL A 52 4.85 14.61 8.44
CA VAL A 52 3.89 13.50 8.61
C VAL A 52 4.56 12.26 9.16
N ARG A 53 5.82 11.99 8.78
CA ARG A 53 6.61 10.88 9.32
C ARG A 53 6.77 10.98 10.85
N ARG A 54 6.88 12.22 11.41
CA ARG A 54 6.96 12.45 12.86
C ARG A 54 5.80 11.82 13.64
N LEU A 55 4.63 11.66 13.02
CA LEU A 55 3.50 10.97 13.65
C LEU A 55 3.76 9.49 13.94
N ALA A 56 4.65 8.84 13.18
CA ALA A 56 4.98 7.43 13.30
C ALA A 56 6.26 7.18 14.12
N GLU A 57 7.15 8.15 14.22
CA GLU A 57 8.48 8.02 14.86
C GLU A 57 8.38 7.56 16.33
N PRO A 58 7.52 8.12 17.19
CA PRO A 58 7.45 7.67 18.59
C PRO A 58 7.09 6.18 18.75
N LEU A 59 6.29 5.63 17.83
CA LEU A 59 5.99 4.19 17.81
C LEU A 59 7.21 3.38 17.39
N HIS A 60 7.92 3.84 16.35
CA HIS A 60 9.14 3.19 15.87
C HIS A 60 10.24 3.20 16.92
N ASP A 61 10.50 4.38 17.53
CA ASP A 61 11.56 4.57 18.51
C ASP A 61 11.36 3.70 19.74
N ALA A 62 10.12 3.59 20.25
CA ALA A 62 9.79 2.72 21.36
C ALA A 62 10.05 1.22 21.04
N LEU A 63 9.80 0.78 19.81
CA LEU A 63 10.14 -0.60 19.38
C LEU A 63 11.64 -0.81 19.31
N MET A 64 12.40 0.17 18.82
CA MET A 64 13.86 0.11 18.73
C MET A 64 14.53 0.14 20.12
N GLU A 65 14.00 0.94 21.04
CA GLU A 65 14.45 0.98 22.43
C GLU A 65 14.22 -0.38 23.13
N SER A 66 13.01 -0.92 23.02
CA SER A 66 12.67 -2.25 23.53
C SER A 66 13.59 -3.34 22.94
N TYR A 67 13.90 -3.27 21.64
CA TYR A 67 14.83 -4.19 21.00
C TYR A 67 16.25 -4.03 21.57
N SER A 68 16.73 -2.79 21.74
CA SER A 68 18.06 -2.50 22.31
C SER A 68 18.21 -3.09 23.72
N GLU A 69 17.20 -2.93 24.57
CA GLU A 69 17.19 -3.49 25.92
C GLU A 69 17.22 -5.04 25.89
N LYS A 70 16.38 -5.67 25.08
CA LYS A 70 16.35 -7.12 24.90
C LYS A 70 17.68 -7.66 24.37
N MET A 71 18.32 -6.94 23.45
CA MET A 71 19.64 -7.32 22.92
C MET A 71 20.75 -7.21 23.97
N LYS A 72 20.69 -6.23 24.89
CA LYS A 72 21.63 -6.16 26.03
C LYS A 72 21.45 -7.38 26.93
N ALA A 73 20.21 -7.74 27.29
CA ALA A 73 19.93 -8.92 28.10
C ALA A 73 20.41 -10.20 27.40
N TYR A 74 20.05 -10.38 26.12
CA TYR A 74 20.49 -11.53 25.31
C TYR A 74 22.03 -11.69 25.30
N ARG A 75 22.78 -10.58 25.13
CA ARG A 75 24.25 -10.64 25.12
C ARG A 75 24.82 -11.13 26.45
N LEU A 76 24.22 -10.73 27.57
CA LEU A 76 24.61 -11.19 28.90
C LEU A 76 24.29 -12.67 29.07
N ASP A 77 23.09 -13.11 28.75
CA ASP A 77 22.63 -14.48 28.82
C ASP A 77 23.47 -15.41 27.92
N LYS A 78 23.78 -14.95 26.73
CA LYS A 78 24.62 -15.67 25.76
C LYS A 78 26.03 -15.81 26.24
N ALA A 79 26.64 -14.77 26.84
CA ALA A 79 27.98 -14.83 27.43
C ALA A 79 28.02 -15.79 28.60
N GLN A 80 26.99 -15.80 29.46
CA GLN A 80 26.87 -16.77 30.55
C GLN A 80 26.73 -18.21 30.03
N TRP A 81 25.88 -18.40 29.00
CA TRP A 81 25.68 -19.70 28.36
C TRP A 81 26.98 -20.18 27.71
N ASP A 82 27.77 -19.30 27.09
CA ASP A 82 29.03 -19.62 26.43
C ASP A 82 30.10 -20.10 27.48
N MET A 83 30.01 -19.66 28.71
CA MET A 83 30.90 -20.08 29.81
C MET A 83 30.57 -21.46 30.40
N LEU A 84 29.41 -22.05 30.10
CA LEU A 84 28.94 -23.31 30.69
C LEU A 84 29.78 -24.57 30.29
N GLY A 85 30.63 -24.45 29.27
CA GLY A 85 31.45 -25.57 28.81
C GLY A 85 30.61 -26.82 28.47
N LYS A 86 30.85 -27.94 29.19
CA LYS A 86 30.13 -29.21 28.97
C LYS A 86 28.65 -29.16 29.35
N GLU A 87 28.24 -28.23 30.24
CA GLU A 87 26.86 -28.09 30.69
C GLU A 87 25.95 -27.46 29.61
N LYS A 88 26.50 -26.91 28.53
CA LYS A 88 25.75 -26.44 27.39
C LYS A 88 24.75 -27.46 26.83
N ALA A 89 25.10 -28.74 26.87
CA ALA A 89 24.24 -29.83 26.40
C ALA A 89 22.92 -29.98 27.20
N SER A 90 22.87 -29.46 28.42
CA SER A 90 21.70 -29.50 29.30
C SER A 90 20.87 -28.24 29.34
N LYS A 91 21.35 -27.14 28.77
CA LYS A 91 20.68 -25.84 28.77
C LYS A 91 20.44 -25.33 27.34
N PRO A 92 19.23 -24.92 27.02
CA PRO A 92 18.96 -24.35 25.69
C PRO A 92 19.79 -23.08 25.46
N GLU A 93 20.22 -22.88 24.24
CA GLU A 93 20.87 -21.63 23.83
C GLU A 93 19.87 -20.48 23.92
N PRO A 94 20.27 -19.31 24.46
CA PRO A 94 19.39 -18.11 24.45
C PRO A 94 19.02 -17.73 23.05
N GLU A 95 17.73 -17.42 22.82
CA GLU A 95 17.23 -16.99 21.54
C GLU A 95 17.49 -15.49 21.33
N GLN A 96 18.00 -15.15 20.15
CA GLN A 96 18.19 -13.75 19.78
C GLN A 96 16.84 -13.07 19.57
N PRO A 97 16.60 -11.89 20.18
CA PRO A 97 15.36 -11.17 19.99
C PRO A 97 15.20 -10.67 18.56
N CYS A 98 13.97 -10.78 18.02
CA CYS A 98 13.62 -10.24 16.71
C CYS A 98 13.62 -8.71 16.71
N MET A 99 14.14 -8.10 15.63
CA MET A 99 14.14 -6.63 15.45
C MET A 99 12.80 -6.18 14.88
N LYS A 100 11.87 -5.80 15.76
CA LYS A 100 10.57 -5.27 15.33
C LYS A 100 10.74 -3.79 14.92
N MET A 101 10.62 -3.51 13.64
CA MET A 101 10.62 -2.14 13.12
C MET A 101 9.24 -1.76 12.61
N PHE A 102 8.78 -0.55 12.91
CA PHE A 102 7.56 -0.01 12.32
C PHE A 102 7.85 0.75 11.03
N LEU A 103 8.86 1.62 11.03
CA LEU A 103 9.34 2.31 9.82
C LEU A 103 10.37 1.42 9.12
N ILE A 104 10.00 0.91 7.96
CA ILE A 104 10.84 0.05 7.12
C ILE A 104 11.54 0.93 6.08
N ALA A 105 12.86 0.84 5.99
CA ALA A 105 13.64 1.60 5.02
C ALA A 105 13.35 1.16 3.57
N GLY A 106 13.26 2.13 2.68
CA GLY A 106 12.94 1.89 1.27
C GLY A 106 14.09 1.31 0.44
N ASP A 107 15.34 1.41 0.92
CA ASP A 107 16.53 0.84 0.28
C ASP A 107 16.82 -0.62 0.71
N ASN A 108 15.87 -1.25 1.36
CA ASN A 108 15.99 -2.61 1.85
C ASN A 108 15.97 -3.64 0.70
N SER A 109 16.63 -4.78 0.88
CA SER A 109 16.45 -5.91 -0.03
C SER A 109 15.03 -6.51 0.11
N GLY A 110 14.51 -7.16 -0.93
CA GLY A 110 13.21 -7.82 -0.85
C GLY A 110 13.12 -8.86 0.26
N ALA A 111 14.21 -9.60 0.52
CA ALA A 111 14.30 -10.52 1.63
C ALA A 111 14.31 -9.80 2.99
N GLY A 112 15.10 -8.72 3.12
CA GLY A 112 15.14 -7.92 4.34
C GLY A 112 13.80 -7.26 4.67
N MET A 113 13.06 -6.77 3.66
CA MET A 113 11.72 -6.25 3.85
C MET A 113 10.75 -7.34 4.35
N LEU A 114 10.81 -8.54 3.77
CA LEU A 114 9.99 -9.67 4.23
C LEU A 114 10.33 -10.08 5.67
N GLU A 115 11.62 -10.12 6.02
CA GLU A 115 12.07 -10.40 7.39
C GLU A 115 11.53 -9.35 8.38
N ASN A 116 11.66 -8.05 8.06
CA ASN A 116 11.14 -6.98 8.89
C ASN A 116 9.62 -7.09 9.11
N LEU A 117 8.86 -7.42 8.06
CA LEU A 117 7.42 -7.65 8.18
C LEU A 117 7.12 -8.88 9.06
N MET A 118 7.85 -9.97 8.90
CA MET A 118 7.65 -11.18 9.71
C MET A 118 7.99 -10.94 11.18
N ASP A 119 9.09 -10.24 11.48
CA ASP A 119 9.48 -9.88 12.83
C ASP A 119 8.46 -8.96 13.51
N ALA A 120 7.82 -8.06 12.74
CA ALA A 120 6.74 -7.19 13.20
C ALA A 120 5.33 -7.81 13.04
N ASN A 121 5.24 -9.14 12.83
CA ASN A 121 3.98 -9.86 12.59
C ASN A 121 3.17 -9.32 11.41
N GLY A 122 3.81 -8.83 10.37
CA GLY A 122 3.19 -8.32 9.14
C GLY A 122 2.89 -6.83 9.12
N ALA A 123 3.12 -6.09 10.20
CA ALA A 123 2.86 -4.65 10.27
C ALA A 123 4.11 -3.85 9.89
N GLY A 124 3.90 -2.74 9.16
CA GLY A 124 4.98 -1.81 8.82
C GLY A 124 4.53 -0.64 7.96
N LEU A 125 5.35 0.38 7.93
CA LEU A 125 5.18 1.57 7.10
C LEU A 125 6.50 1.86 6.36
N ILE A 126 6.44 1.88 5.03
CA ILE A 126 7.49 2.47 4.21
C ILE A 126 7.14 3.94 4.02
N CYS A 127 8.02 4.85 4.44
CA CYS A 127 7.79 6.28 4.33
C CYS A 127 9.04 6.95 3.75
N GLU A 128 9.04 7.16 2.42
CA GLU A 128 10.18 7.70 1.68
C GLU A 128 9.80 8.95 0.90
N THR A 129 10.63 9.98 1.05
CA THR A 129 10.45 11.27 0.36
C THR A 129 10.98 11.24 -1.08
N GLU A 130 11.79 10.24 -1.43
CA GLU A 130 12.33 10.03 -2.78
C GLU A 130 12.00 8.60 -3.25
N ALA A 131 11.10 8.50 -4.24
CA ALA A 131 10.59 7.21 -4.72
C ALA A 131 11.63 6.36 -5.48
N ASP A 132 12.74 6.96 -5.92
CA ASP A 132 13.85 6.24 -6.55
C ASP A 132 14.58 5.31 -5.58
N THR A 133 14.60 5.60 -4.29
CA THR A 133 15.08 4.67 -3.26
C THR A 133 14.38 3.32 -3.38
N VAL A 134 13.04 3.32 -3.43
CA VAL A 134 12.24 2.10 -3.58
C VAL A 134 12.32 1.53 -4.99
N SER A 135 12.33 2.39 -6.03
CA SER A 135 12.40 1.92 -7.41
C SER A 135 13.74 1.24 -7.73
N THR A 136 14.83 1.71 -7.15
CA THR A 136 16.16 1.07 -7.25
C THR A 136 16.14 -0.32 -6.60
N ALA A 137 15.58 -0.44 -5.40
CA ALA A 137 15.41 -1.71 -4.72
C ALA A 137 14.55 -2.71 -5.55
N ILE A 138 13.45 -2.24 -6.14
CA ILE A 138 12.60 -3.04 -7.05
C ILE A 138 13.38 -3.50 -8.29
N GLY A 139 14.20 -2.65 -8.89
CA GLY A 139 14.94 -2.93 -10.11
C GLY A 139 16.07 -3.94 -9.91
N THR A 140 16.68 -4.01 -8.72
CA THR A 140 17.79 -4.91 -8.41
C THR A 140 17.36 -6.29 -7.90
N ASP A 141 16.15 -6.44 -7.39
CA ASP A 141 15.69 -7.63 -6.64
C ASP A 141 14.62 -8.43 -7.39
N TYR A 142 14.85 -8.77 -8.65
CA TYR A 142 14.04 -9.72 -9.46
C TYR A 142 12.51 -9.58 -9.28
N GLY A 143 11.99 -8.38 -9.00
CA GLY A 143 10.56 -8.10 -8.94
C GLY A 143 9.83 -8.51 -7.65
N HIS A 144 10.50 -9.05 -6.63
CA HIS A 144 9.87 -9.49 -5.38
C HIS A 144 9.19 -8.35 -4.60
N TRP A 145 9.74 -7.14 -4.61
CA TRP A 145 9.15 -5.96 -3.99
C TRP A 145 7.75 -5.64 -4.54
N SER A 146 7.61 -5.61 -5.86
CA SER A 146 6.32 -5.33 -6.51
C SER A 146 5.26 -6.36 -6.15
N ASP A 147 5.63 -7.65 -6.08
CA ASP A 147 4.72 -8.71 -5.65
C ASP A 147 4.32 -8.56 -4.18
N THR A 148 5.28 -8.26 -3.31
CA THR A 148 5.03 -8.03 -1.88
C THR A 148 4.08 -6.85 -1.66
N LEU A 149 4.29 -5.71 -2.35
CA LEU A 149 3.39 -4.55 -2.26
C LEU A 149 1.97 -4.89 -2.73
N ARG A 150 1.84 -5.65 -3.82
CA ARG A 150 0.54 -6.07 -4.34
C ARG A 150 -0.19 -7.02 -3.39
N LYS A 151 0.49 -8.02 -2.85
CA LYS A 151 -0.06 -8.97 -1.88
C LYS A 151 -0.43 -8.27 -0.57
N SER A 152 0.40 -7.35 -0.09
CA SER A 152 0.14 -6.59 1.13
C SER A 152 -1.08 -5.69 1.02
N PHE A 153 -1.38 -5.12 -0.16
CA PHE A 153 -2.60 -4.36 -0.38
C PHE A 153 -3.86 -5.18 -0.09
N ASP A 154 -3.83 -6.47 -0.46
CA ASP A 154 -4.94 -7.39 -0.28
C ASP A 154 -4.86 -8.19 1.04
N HIS A 155 -3.86 -7.91 1.89
CA HIS A 155 -3.60 -8.58 3.16
C HIS A 155 -3.31 -10.08 3.00
N GLU A 156 -2.71 -10.45 1.87
CA GLU A 156 -2.39 -11.84 1.58
C GLU A 156 -1.19 -12.33 2.40
N ARG A 157 -1.07 -13.66 2.46
CA ARG A 157 0.08 -14.32 3.08
C ARG A 157 1.36 -14.00 2.31
N LEU A 158 2.41 -13.65 3.06
CA LEU A 158 3.77 -13.50 2.57
C LEU A 158 4.63 -14.62 3.14
N ALA A 159 5.46 -15.23 2.31
CA ALA A 159 6.36 -16.28 2.76
C ALA A 159 7.63 -16.28 1.91
N TYR A 160 8.73 -16.70 2.50
CA TYR A 160 9.94 -17.06 1.78
C TYR A 160 10.51 -18.39 2.29
N ASN A 161 11.25 -19.05 1.40
CA ASN A 161 11.95 -20.30 1.70
C ASN A 161 13.39 -20.18 1.21
N ARG A 162 14.34 -20.16 2.16
CA ARG A 162 15.79 -20.16 1.87
C ARG A 162 16.32 -21.59 1.99
N ARG A 163 16.60 -22.21 0.84
CA ARG A 163 17.14 -23.58 0.79
C ARG A 163 18.51 -23.71 1.46
N THR A 164 19.33 -22.64 1.43
CA THR A 164 20.69 -22.65 1.98
C THR A 164 20.71 -22.95 3.49
N ASN A 165 19.72 -22.44 4.23
CA ASN A 165 19.63 -22.58 5.69
C ASN A 165 18.44 -23.45 6.13
N HIS A 166 17.71 -24.05 5.19
CA HIS A 166 16.42 -24.73 5.44
C HIS A 166 15.42 -23.83 6.20
N GLU A 167 15.49 -22.52 5.97
CA GLU A 167 14.69 -21.52 6.65
C GLU A 167 13.39 -21.26 5.89
N TYR A 168 12.26 -21.54 6.54
CA TYR A 168 10.95 -21.13 6.08
C TYR A 168 10.33 -20.16 7.08
N ARG A 169 9.94 -18.98 6.61
CA ARG A 169 9.21 -18.00 7.42
C ARG A 169 8.00 -17.49 6.67
N GLU A 170 6.93 -17.22 7.40
CA GLU A 170 5.71 -16.68 6.83
C GLU A 170 5.03 -15.67 7.74
N CYS A 171 4.30 -14.77 7.12
CA CYS A 171 3.36 -13.87 7.73
C CYS A 171 1.97 -14.17 7.13
N LYS A 172 1.02 -14.61 7.94
CA LYS A 172 -0.31 -15.04 7.48
C LYS A 172 -1.14 -13.91 6.92
N ILE A 173 -1.02 -12.72 7.50
CA ILE A 173 -1.73 -11.50 7.10
C ILE A 173 -0.71 -10.36 7.11
N SER A 174 -0.60 -9.63 6.02
CA SER A 174 0.30 -8.48 5.92
C SER A 174 -0.46 -7.16 6.10
N TYR A 175 0.12 -6.24 6.86
CA TYR A 175 -0.42 -4.92 7.20
C TYR A 175 0.59 -3.82 6.81
N LEU A 176 1.06 -3.86 5.56
CA LEU A 176 2.04 -2.91 5.06
C LEU A 176 1.34 -1.70 4.46
N SER A 177 1.65 -0.52 4.99
CA SER A 177 1.32 0.77 4.38
C SER A 177 2.54 1.38 3.71
N VAL A 178 2.31 2.22 2.72
CA VAL A 178 3.37 2.87 1.94
C VAL A 178 3.02 4.34 1.73
N LEU A 179 3.95 5.23 2.03
CA LEU A 179 3.88 6.65 1.73
C LEU A 179 5.14 7.05 0.97
N LEU A 180 4.99 7.29 -0.30
CA LEU A 180 6.09 7.71 -1.18
C LEU A 180 5.85 9.12 -1.69
N SER A 181 6.93 9.85 -1.91
CA SER A 181 6.89 11.02 -2.79
C SER A 181 7.99 10.94 -3.84
N GLY A 182 7.73 11.55 -4.99
CA GLY A 182 8.69 11.53 -6.09
C GLY A 182 8.35 12.52 -7.19
N THR A 183 9.21 12.57 -8.19
CA THR A 183 8.97 13.35 -9.41
C THR A 183 8.21 12.52 -10.46
N PRO A 184 7.58 13.14 -11.46
CA PRO A 184 6.95 12.40 -12.56
C PRO A 184 7.88 11.40 -13.26
N ALA A 185 9.19 11.69 -13.33
CA ALA A 185 10.18 10.79 -13.92
C ALA A 185 10.39 9.51 -13.12
N GLN A 186 10.13 9.53 -11.81
CA GLN A 186 10.29 8.38 -10.90
C GLN A 186 9.08 7.42 -10.91
N VAL A 187 7.98 7.79 -11.58
CA VAL A 187 6.78 6.94 -11.67
C VAL A 187 7.06 5.67 -12.48
N LYS A 188 7.63 5.82 -13.68
CA LYS A 188 7.86 4.69 -14.59
C LYS A 188 8.85 3.64 -14.06
N PRO A 189 9.96 3.99 -13.42
CA PRO A 189 10.83 3.01 -12.78
C PRO A 189 10.13 2.19 -11.68
N LEU A 190 9.24 2.83 -10.90
CA LEU A 190 8.47 2.16 -9.84
C LEU A 190 7.32 1.32 -10.41
N ILE A 191 6.62 1.84 -11.42
CA ILE A 191 5.44 1.23 -12.05
C ILE A 191 5.68 1.10 -13.55
N PRO A 192 6.29 -0.01 -14.00
CA PRO A 192 6.69 -0.17 -15.40
C PRO A 192 5.55 -0.15 -16.40
N SER A 193 4.36 -0.62 -16.01
CA SER A 193 3.16 -0.62 -16.84
C SER A 193 1.88 -0.57 -16.01
N ALA A 194 0.77 -0.16 -16.63
CA ALA A 194 -0.54 -0.16 -16.00
C ALA A 194 -1.05 -1.58 -15.65
N GLU A 195 -0.58 -2.61 -16.36
CA GLU A 195 -0.96 -4.01 -16.18
C GLU A 195 -0.19 -4.71 -15.04
N ASN A 196 0.89 -4.11 -14.55
CA ASN A 196 1.69 -4.64 -13.44
C ASN A 196 0.85 -4.89 -12.16
N GLY A 197 -0.33 -4.29 -12.06
CA GLY A 197 -1.21 -4.39 -10.89
C GLY A 197 -0.80 -3.50 -9.71
N LEU A 198 0.42 -2.94 -9.68
CA LEU A 198 0.85 -1.97 -8.68
C LEU A 198 0.16 -0.63 -8.91
N PHE A 199 0.04 -0.19 -10.19
CA PHE A 199 -0.69 1.01 -10.59
C PHE A 199 -2.06 1.10 -9.92
N SER A 200 -2.86 0.05 -10.05
CA SER A 200 -4.24 0.08 -9.56
C SER A 200 -4.36 0.12 -8.03
N ARG A 201 -3.30 -0.19 -7.28
CA ARG A 201 -3.28 -0.26 -5.81
C ARG A 201 -2.80 1.01 -5.13
N GLN A 202 -2.10 1.88 -5.87
CA GLN A 202 -1.61 3.14 -5.32
C GLN A 202 -2.71 4.21 -5.29
N LEU A 203 -2.73 5.00 -4.22
CA LEU A 203 -3.43 6.28 -4.17
C LEU A 203 -2.49 7.35 -4.69
N PHE A 204 -2.77 7.84 -5.89
CA PHE A 204 -1.97 8.90 -6.49
C PHE A 204 -2.47 10.28 -6.11
N TYR A 205 -1.52 11.17 -5.81
CA TYR A 205 -1.78 12.59 -5.69
C TYR A 205 -0.72 13.38 -6.47
N CYS A 206 -1.14 14.09 -7.50
CA CYS A 206 -0.27 14.90 -8.34
C CYS A 206 -0.35 16.36 -7.89
N MET A 207 0.75 16.87 -7.33
CA MET A 207 0.82 18.28 -6.90
C MET A 207 0.92 19.20 -8.10
N PRO A 208 0.20 20.33 -8.07
CA PRO A 208 0.41 21.38 -9.07
C PRO A 208 1.80 21.99 -8.92
N PRO A 209 2.41 22.48 -10.01
CA PRO A 209 3.67 23.21 -9.94
C PRO A 209 3.50 24.53 -9.18
N ILE A 210 4.49 24.89 -8.33
CA ILE A 210 4.55 26.22 -7.72
C ILE A 210 4.95 27.22 -8.81
N ARG A 211 4.16 28.26 -9.01
CA ARG A 211 4.37 29.24 -10.07
C ARG A 211 5.12 30.48 -9.60
N GLU A 212 5.07 30.76 -8.30
CA GLU A 212 5.62 31.96 -7.70
C GLU A 212 6.56 31.60 -6.56
N TRP A 213 7.58 32.43 -6.35
CA TRP A 213 8.44 32.29 -5.19
C TRP A 213 7.64 32.56 -3.91
N VAL A 214 7.76 31.66 -2.94
CA VAL A 214 7.15 31.82 -1.61
C VAL A 214 8.23 32.33 -0.68
N ASP A 215 7.94 33.42 0.05
CA ASP A 215 8.83 33.95 1.07
C ASP A 215 9.13 32.89 2.14
N GLN A 216 10.40 32.50 2.23
CA GLN A 216 10.87 31.48 3.18
C GLN A 216 11.17 32.07 4.57
N PHE A 217 11.20 33.38 4.70
CA PHE A 217 11.48 34.09 5.95
C PHE A 217 10.20 34.56 6.66
N CYS A 218 9.06 34.24 6.10
CA CYS A 218 7.76 34.52 6.72
C CYS A 218 7.63 33.71 8.02
N GLU A 219 7.77 34.36 9.15
CA GLU A 219 7.62 33.75 10.46
C GLU A 219 6.16 33.43 10.72
N SER A 220 5.79 32.15 10.54
CA SER A 220 4.44 31.67 10.93
C SER A 220 4.30 31.48 12.44
N GLY A 221 5.41 31.55 13.19
CA GLY A 221 5.44 31.25 14.63
C GLY A 221 5.11 29.77 14.98
N ILE A 222 4.92 28.91 13.99
CA ILE A 222 4.55 27.49 14.17
C ILE A 222 5.76 26.61 13.88
N ASP A 223 6.24 25.92 14.90
CA ASP A 223 7.22 24.84 14.78
C ASP A 223 6.48 23.55 14.40
N TYR A 224 6.44 23.25 13.09
CA TYR A 224 5.77 22.06 12.59
C TYR A 224 6.46 20.77 13.03
N ASP A 225 7.77 20.72 13.14
CA ASP A 225 8.49 19.55 13.63
C ASP A 225 8.06 19.20 15.05
N ARG A 226 8.08 20.19 15.94
CA ARG A 226 7.64 20.00 17.32
C ARG A 226 6.16 19.65 17.42
N MET A 227 5.31 20.29 16.61
CA MET A 227 3.87 20.05 16.62
C MET A 227 3.55 18.60 16.20
N PHE A 228 4.11 18.13 15.09
CA PHE A 228 3.86 16.78 14.61
C PHE A 228 4.48 15.72 15.53
N THR A 229 5.65 15.98 16.12
CA THR A 229 6.24 15.09 17.14
C THR A 229 5.31 14.93 18.35
N LEU A 230 4.82 16.05 18.89
CA LEU A 230 3.88 16.02 20.02
C LEU A 230 2.59 15.25 19.69
N TRP A 231 2.05 15.43 18.48
CA TRP A 231 0.88 14.67 18.03
C TRP A 231 1.20 13.17 17.90
N GLY A 232 2.40 12.81 17.42
CA GLY A 232 2.85 11.43 17.34
C GLY A 232 2.98 10.77 18.72
N GLU A 233 3.53 11.48 19.70
CA GLU A 233 3.62 11.02 21.09
C GLU A 233 2.24 10.78 21.72
N ARG A 234 1.33 11.73 21.57
CA ARG A 234 -0.05 11.60 22.04
C ARG A 234 -0.77 10.42 21.40
N TRP A 235 -0.59 10.28 20.07
CA TRP A 235 -1.17 9.18 19.32
C TRP A 235 -0.64 7.83 19.79
N LYS A 236 0.67 7.69 19.95
CA LYS A 236 1.31 6.46 20.48
C LYS A 236 0.75 6.10 21.85
N CYS A 237 0.69 7.05 22.77
CA CYS A 237 0.15 6.79 24.11
C CYS A 237 -1.31 6.30 24.06
N LEU A 238 -2.16 6.88 23.19
CA LEU A 238 -3.53 6.41 23.01
C LEU A 238 -3.59 5.01 22.42
N LEU A 239 -2.74 4.71 21.42
CA LEU A 239 -2.65 3.36 20.83
C LEU A 239 -2.25 2.31 21.87
N ASP A 240 -1.26 2.60 22.71
CA ASP A 240 -0.82 1.70 23.77
C ASP A 240 -1.96 1.42 24.77
N ALA A 241 -2.70 2.46 25.17
CA ALA A 241 -3.84 2.32 26.04
C ALA A 241 -4.97 1.51 25.39
N LEU A 242 -5.31 1.79 24.11
CA LEU A 242 -6.31 1.03 23.36
C LEU A 242 -5.93 -0.45 23.23
N ALA A 243 -4.65 -0.75 22.99
CA ALA A 243 -4.18 -2.12 22.86
C ALA A 243 -4.39 -2.98 24.11
N THR A 244 -4.55 -2.36 25.29
CA THR A 244 -4.83 -3.08 26.54
C THR A 244 -6.31 -3.38 26.77
N VAL A 245 -7.23 -2.59 26.15
CA VAL A 245 -8.67 -2.63 26.48
C VAL A 245 -9.57 -2.93 25.29
N VAL A 246 -9.03 -2.98 24.06
CA VAL A 246 -9.81 -3.20 22.82
C VAL A 246 -9.17 -4.31 22.00
N SER A 247 -9.96 -5.35 21.69
CA SER A 247 -9.51 -6.43 20.80
C SER A 247 -9.65 -6.11 19.29
N GLY A 248 -10.53 -5.17 18.95
CA GLY A 248 -10.75 -4.70 17.59
C GLY A 248 -11.92 -3.73 17.48
N ILE A 249 -11.90 -2.95 16.39
CA ILE A 249 -12.94 -2.00 16.02
C ILE A 249 -13.41 -2.33 14.61
N ASN A 250 -14.72 -2.58 14.43
CA ASN A 250 -15.30 -2.90 13.14
C ASN A 250 -16.04 -1.71 12.56
N LEU A 251 -15.62 -1.22 11.42
CA LEU A 251 -16.35 -0.20 10.67
C LEU A 251 -17.69 -0.76 10.17
N LYS A 252 -18.77 -0.05 10.43
CA LYS A 252 -20.14 -0.34 9.98
C LYS A 252 -20.67 0.84 9.18
N LEU A 253 -21.07 0.58 7.96
CA LEU A 253 -21.85 1.51 7.14
C LEU A 253 -23.33 1.17 7.27
N THR A 254 -24.20 2.18 7.25
CA THR A 254 -25.65 1.96 7.16
C THR A 254 -26.02 1.38 5.80
N GLU A 255 -27.21 0.81 5.66
CA GLU A 255 -27.65 0.26 4.35
C GLU A 255 -27.77 1.38 3.30
N GLU A 256 -28.20 2.57 3.70
CA GLU A 256 -28.27 3.75 2.82
C GLU A 256 -26.88 4.16 2.34
N GLN A 257 -25.89 4.22 3.24
CA GLN A 257 -24.49 4.53 2.88
C GLN A 257 -23.89 3.48 1.94
N LYS A 258 -24.21 2.20 2.14
CA LYS A 258 -23.78 1.11 1.25
C LYS A 258 -24.39 1.23 -0.14
N GLU A 259 -25.69 1.53 -0.22
CA GLU A 259 -26.39 1.74 -1.48
C GLU A 259 -25.80 2.93 -2.23
N GLU A 260 -25.67 4.08 -1.57
CA GLU A 260 -25.07 5.29 -2.16
C GLU A 260 -23.63 5.03 -2.64
N PHE A 261 -22.82 4.36 -1.85
CA PHE A 261 -21.46 3.96 -2.22
C PHE A 261 -21.45 3.12 -3.51
N ASN A 262 -22.32 2.11 -3.58
CA ASN A 262 -22.40 1.24 -4.74
C ASN A 262 -22.85 1.98 -6.00
N VAL A 263 -23.86 2.85 -5.89
CA VAL A 263 -24.33 3.69 -7.02
C VAL A 263 -23.22 4.62 -7.51
N HIS A 264 -22.52 5.27 -6.55
CA HIS A 264 -21.42 6.18 -6.85
C HIS A 264 -20.30 5.45 -7.63
N PHE A 265 -19.80 4.33 -7.13
CA PHE A 265 -18.72 3.58 -7.76
C PHE A 265 -19.14 2.86 -9.04
N SER A 266 -20.37 2.41 -9.17
CA SER A 266 -20.90 1.83 -10.42
C SER A 266 -20.81 2.85 -11.57
N ARG A 267 -21.18 4.10 -11.31
CA ARG A 267 -21.09 5.18 -12.33
C ARG A 267 -19.65 5.48 -12.75
N ILE A 268 -18.73 5.59 -11.77
CA ILE A 268 -17.32 5.89 -12.06
C ILE A 268 -16.67 4.71 -12.79
N PHE A 269 -16.98 3.47 -12.38
CA PHE A 269 -16.46 2.25 -13.00
C PHE A 269 -16.88 2.13 -14.48
N GLY A 270 -18.16 2.44 -14.80
CA GLY A 270 -18.64 2.49 -16.18
C GLY A 270 -17.92 3.56 -17.01
N ARG A 271 -17.78 4.78 -16.46
CA ARG A 271 -17.05 5.88 -17.09
C ARG A 271 -15.59 5.54 -17.36
N ALA A 272 -14.91 4.96 -16.35
CA ALA A 272 -13.50 4.54 -16.44
C ALA A 272 -13.28 3.50 -17.55
N GLY A 273 -14.18 2.52 -17.65
CA GLY A 273 -14.13 1.50 -18.69
C GLY A 273 -14.32 2.06 -20.10
N ALA A 274 -15.27 2.98 -20.26
CA ALA A 274 -15.54 3.61 -21.55
C ALA A 274 -14.39 4.54 -22.01
N ALA A 275 -13.75 5.27 -21.08
CA ALA A 275 -12.72 6.26 -21.40
C ALA A 275 -11.30 5.68 -21.46
N HIS A 276 -10.97 4.70 -20.62
CA HIS A 276 -9.58 4.27 -20.39
C HIS A 276 -9.40 2.73 -20.35
N GLY A 277 -10.48 1.97 -20.53
CA GLY A 277 -10.43 0.50 -20.54
C GLY A 277 -10.18 -0.16 -19.18
N ASP A 278 -9.70 -1.41 -19.22
CA ASP A 278 -9.56 -2.25 -18.03
C ASP A 278 -8.53 -1.80 -16.98
N PRO A 279 -7.41 -1.14 -17.32
CA PRO A 279 -6.52 -0.59 -16.31
C PRO A 279 -7.21 0.37 -15.35
N MET A 280 -8.04 1.29 -15.86
CA MET A 280 -8.77 2.22 -15.01
C MET A 280 -9.96 1.61 -14.29
N LYS A 281 -10.64 0.60 -14.86
CA LYS A 281 -11.62 -0.19 -14.10
C LYS A 281 -10.96 -0.83 -12.88
N SER A 282 -9.77 -1.41 -13.09
CA SER A 282 -8.98 -2.02 -12.01
C SER A 282 -8.59 -0.99 -10.94
N ALA A 283 -8.19 0.22 -11.34
CA ALA A 283 -7.89 1.31 -10.43
C ALA A 283 -9.12 1.76 -9.63
N VAL A 284 -10.26 1.97 -10.27
CA VAL A 284 -11.53 2.37 -9.62
C VAL A 284 -11.96 1.35 -8.57
N ALA A 285 -11.88 0.05 -8.89
CA ALA A 285 -12.21 -1.00 -7.92
C ALA A 285 -11.34 -0.95 -6.65
N ARG A 286 -10.09 -0.50 -6.76
CA ARG A 286 -9.18 -0.37 -5.61
C ARG A 286 -9.27 0.99 -4.94
N ILE A 287 -9.59 2.05 -5.67
CA ILE A 287 -9.97 3.34 -5.09
C ILE A 287 -11.18 3.15 -4.16
N ALA A 288 -12.17 2.33 -4.55
CA ALA A 288 -13.31 2.02 -3.70
C ALA A 288 -12.89 1.38 -2.36
N ILE A 289 -11.96 0.42 -2.39
CA ILE A 289 -11.41 -0.17 -1.15
C ILE A 289 -10.69 0.90 -0.31
N ASN A 290 -9.89 1.76 -0.94
CA ASN A 290 -9.14 2.81 -0.25
C ASN A 290 -10.08 3.89 0.33
N ILE A 291 -11.18 4.23 -0.34
CA ILE A 291 -12.21 5.12 0.21
C ILE A 291 -12.84 4.51 1.48
N CYS A 292 -13.17 3.21 1.49
CA CYS A 292 -13.63 2.55 2.71
C CYS A 292 -12.57 2.59 3.84
N ARG A 293 -11.29 2.42 3.50
CA ARG A 293 -10.17 2.56 4.46
C ARG A 293 -10.14 3.96 5.07
N ILE A 294 -10.22 4.98 4.22
CA ILE A 294 -10.20 6.40 4.64
C ILE A 294 -11.45 6.72 5.48
N ILE A 295 -12.64 6.26 5.08
CA ILE A 295 -13.87 6.40 5.88
C ILE A 295 -13.65 5.86 7.30
N GLY A 296 -13.09 4.65 7.43
CA GLY A 296 -12.82 4.05 8.72
C GLY A 296 -11.80 4.84 9.56
N ILE A 297 -10.73 5.32 8.93
CA ILE A 297 -9.70 6.13 9.61
C ILE A 297 -10.32 7.45 10.10
N VAL A 298 -11.03 8.18 9.24
CA VAL A 298 -11.66 9.47 9.58
C VAL A 298 -12.69 9.30 10.68
N ALA A 299 -13.60 8.33 10.54
CA ALA A 299 -14.64 8.08 11.55
C ALA A 299 -14.04 7.74 12.92
N LEU A 300 -12.98 6.90 12.95
CA LEU A 300 -12.31 6.56 14.20
C LEU A 300 -11.59 7.77 14.82
N MET A 301 -10.84 8.55 14.01
CA MET A 301 -10.18 9.74 14.49
C MET A 301 -11.17 10.76 15.05
N ARG A 302 -12.33 10.95 14.40
CA ARG A 302 -13.43 11.79 14.92
C ARG A 302 -13.98 11.27 16.25
N SER A 303 -14.20 9.98 16.35
CA SER A 303 -14.69 9.36 17.57
C SER A 303 -13.70 9.53 18.73
N LEU A 304 -12.42 9.45 18.47
CA LEU A 304 -11.36 9.56 19.47
C LEU A 304 -10.89 11.02 19.71
N GLU A 305 -11.41 12.00 18.97
CA GLU A 305 -10.95 13.41 19.03
C GLU A 305 -10.94 13.96 20.46
N ALA A 306 -12.01 13.73 21.21
CA ALA A 306 -12.11 14.18 22.59
C ALA A 306 -11.06 13.54 23.51
N LEU A 307 -10.72 12.27 23.26
CA LEU A 307 -9.65 11.58 23.98
C LEU A 307 -8.26 12.08 23.58
N LEU A 308 -8.06 12.50 22.35
CA LEU A 308 -6.80 13.06 21.85
C LEU A 308 -6.59 14.52 22.30
N MET A 309 -7.67 15.30 22.44
CA MET A 309 -7.62 16.73 22.71
C MET A 309 -7.73 17.11 24.18
N ALA A 310 -8.19 16.17 25.06
CA ALA A 310 -8.27 16.48 26.47
C ALA A 310 -6.91 16.86 27.04
N THR A 311 -6.89 17.82 27.89
CA THR A 311 -5.76 18.57 28.43
C THR A 311 -4.64 17.70 29.02
N ASP A 312 -3.42 18.20 28.97
CA ASP A 312 -2.21 17.69 29.66
C ASP A 312 -1.68 16.32 29.21
N GLY A 313 -1.72 16.07 27.90
CA GLY A 313 -1.15 14.83 27.34
C GLY A 313 -2.01 13.63 27.66
N ILE A 314 -3.14 13.54 26.99
CA ILE A 314 -4.09 12.42 27.13
C ILE A 314 -3.45 11.07 27.05
N GLY A 315 -2.38 10.94 26.30
CA GLY A 315 -1.63 9.72 26.31
C GLY A 315 -1.26 9.30 27.72
N ARG A 316 -0.68 10.17 28.52
CA ARG A 316 -0.39 9.85 29.92
C ARG A 316 -1.67 9.56 30.70
N THR A 317 -2.70 10.40 30.60
CA THR A 317 -3.97 10.21 31.31
C THR A 317 -4.69 8.93 30.86
N ALA A 318 -4.65 8.56 29.57
CA ALA A 318 -5.24 7.33 29.09
C ALA A 318 -4.44 6.09 29.51
N ALA A 319 -3.11 6.15 29.50
CA ALA A 319 -2.23 5.06 29.95
C ALA A 319 -2.23 4.87 31.48
N GLU A 320 -2.49 5.95 32.24
CA GLU A 320 -2.57 5.95 33.72
C GLU A 320 -3.96 5.60 34.24
N LYS A 321 -5.00 5.64 33.39
CA LYS A 321 -6.36 5.28 33.78
C LYS A 321 -6.50 3.78 33.99
N PRO A 322 -7.28 3.36 35.00
CA PRO A 322 -7.74 1.97 35.09
C PRO A 322 -8.44 1.55 33.79
N ALA A 323 -8.23 0.29 33.37
CA ALA A 323 -8.79 -0.25 32.12
C ALA A 323 -10.32 0.00 32.01
N ASP A 324 -11.05 -0.12 33.12
CA ASP A 324 -12.50 0.11 33.17
C ASP A 324 -12.88 1.56 32.84
N ASP A 325 -12.10 2.55 33.29
CA ASP A 325 -12.36 3.96 33.03
C ASP A 325 -12.11 4.29 31.54
N LEU A 326 -11.11 3.69 30.93
CA LEU A 326 -10.85 3.85 29.49
C LEU A 326 -11.97 3.21 28.66
N VAL A 327 -12.42 2.00 29.02
CA VAL A 327 -13.57 1.34 28.37
C VAL A 327 -14.84 2.19 28.53
N LYS A 328 -15.07 2.79 29.70
CA LYS A 328 -16.18 3.69 29.91
C LYS A 328 -16.08 4.95 29.04
N ALA A 329 -14.91 5.55 28.94
CA ALA A 329 -14.65 6.69 28.06
C ALA A 329 -14.89 6.35 26.59
N LEU A 330 -14.43 5.17 26.13
CA LEU A 330 -14.67 4.69 24.76
C LEU A 330 -16.16 4.50 24.45
N LYS A 331 -16.94 3.96 25.39
CA LYS A 331 -18.41 3.84 25.24
C LYS A 331 -19.11 5.19 25.11
N SER A 332 -18.48 6.26 25.57
CA SER A 332 -19.00 7.63 25.46
C SER A 332 -18.51 8.35 24.19
N CYS A 333 -17.61 7.73 23.40
CA CYS A 333 -17.13 8.30 22.15
C CYS A 333 -18.21 8.21 21.05
N PRO A 334 -18.41 9.27 20.25
CA PRO A 334 -19.38 9.25 19.17
C PRO A 334 -19.14 8.10 18.19
N GLY A 335 -20.20 7.38 17.83
CA GLY A 335 -20.12 6.31 16.84
C GLY A 335 -19.50 4.99 17.31
N LEU A 336 -18.89 4.93 18.50
CA LEU A 336 -18.35 3.69 19.06
C LEU A 336 -19.38 2.99 19.94
N LEU A 337 -19.77 1.78 19.54
CA LEU A 337 -20.71 0.93 20.30
C LEU A 337 -20.05 -0.41 20.62
N PRO A 338 -20.22 -0.95 21.83
CA PRO A 338 -19.74 -2.30 22.11
C PRO A 338 -20.36 -3.32 21.15
N SER A 339 -19.55 -4.12 20.47
CA SER A 339 -20.04 -5.18 19.59
C SER A 339 -20.67 -6.31 20.43
N PRO A 340 -21.77 -6.91 19.99
CA PRO A 340 -22.23 -8.15 20.56
C PRO A 340 -21.16 -9.21 20.32
N HIS A 341 -20.77 -9.88 21.38
CA HIS A 341 -19.67 -10.84 21.41
C HIS A 341 -19.77 -11.92 20.33
N ILE A 342 -18.83 -11.96 19.40
CA ILE A 342 -18.51 -13.16 18.65
C ILE A 342 -17.21 -13.68 19.24
N PRO A 343 -17.19 -14.83 19.93
CA PRO A 343 -15.95 -15.42 20.43
C PRO A 343 -15.11 -15.82 19.21
N HIS A 344 -13.98 -15.17 19.01
CA HIS A 344 -12.92 -15.80 18.22
C HIS A 344 -12.38 -16.96 19.06
N GLU A 345 -12.46 -18.17 18.51
CA GLU A 345 -11.86 -19.40 19.06
C GLU A 345 -10.37 -19.18 19.36
N ASN A 346 -10.00 -18.77 20.55
CA ASN A 346 -8.65 -18.75 21.15
C ASN A 346 -8.40 -17.52 22.04
N VAL A 347 -9.32 -17.19 22.95
CA VAL A 347 -8.98 -16.29 24.05
C VAL A 347 -9.14 -17.06 25.36
N GLN A 348 -8.01 -17.48 25.92
CA GLN A 348 -7.93 -17.89 27.32
C GLN A 348 -8.07 -16.63 28.19
N ASP A 349 -9.07 -16.64 29.05
CA ASP A 349 -9.25 -15.81 30.24
C ASP A 349 -9.03 -14.30 30.14
N GLY A 350 -10.06 -13.59 29.75
CA GLY A 350 -10.15 -12.13 29.76
C GLY A 350 -10.76 -11.61 28.49
N VAL A 351 -12.07 -11.60 28.40
CA VAL A 351 -12.76 -11.14 27.20
C VAL A 351 -12.57 -9.62 27.01
N VAL A 352 -11.61 -9.26 26.17
CA VAL A 352 -11.35 -7.86 25.80
C VAL A 352 -12.45 -7.41 24.83
N PRO A 353 -13.17 -6.29 25.12
CA PRO A 353 -14.29 -5.85 24.30
C PRO A 353 -13.89 -5.48 22.88
N GLN A 354 -14.79 -5.77 21.94
CA GLN A 354 -14.74 -5.31 20.57
C GLN A 354 -15.78 -4.19 20.38
N PHE A 355 -15.50 -3.24 19.51
CA PHE A 355 -16.39 -2.13 19.21
C PHE A 355 -16.82 -2.16 17.75
N ASP A 356 -18.07 -1.76 17.49
CA ASP A 356 -18.55 -1.37 16.18
C ASP A 356 -18.47 0.14 16.05
N LEU A 357 -17.89 0.61 14.93
CA LEU A 357 -17.73 2.02 14.60
C LEU A 357 -18.74 2.37 13.50
N THR A 358 -19.71 3.22 13.82
CA THR A 358 -20.65 3.79 12.86
C THR A 358 -20.15 5.12 12.32
N VAL A 359 -20.39 5.38 11.05
CA VAL A 359 -19.95 6.59 10.36
C VAL A 359 -21.10 7.58 10.30
N ASN A 360 -20.87 8.84 10.70
CA ASN A 360 -21.84 9.90 10.47
C ASN A 360 -21.93 10.25 8.97
N SER A 361 -23.04 10.87 8.57
CA SER A 361 -23.33 11.20 7.17
C SER A 361 -22.31 12.20 6.59
N ASP A 362 -21.90 13.20 7.39
CA ASP A 362 -21.00 14.26 6.92
C ASP A 362 -19.60 13.72 6.62
N ASP A 363 -19.04 12.90 7.52
CA ASP A 363 -17.75 12.27 7.31
C ASP A 363 -17.79 11.28 6.12
N PHE A 364 -18.89 10.53 5.98
CA PHE A 364 -19.09 9.64 4.85
C PHE A 364 -19.05 10.40 3.52
N HIS A 365 -19.84 11.47 3.38
CA HIS A 365 -19.89 12.26 2.15
C HIS A 365 -18.60 13.02 1.89
N ALA A 366 -17.97 13.58 2.94
CA ALA A 366 -16.69 14.25 2.83
C ALA A 366 -15.61 13.31 2.24
N VAL A 367 -15.53 12.08 2.75
CA VAL A 367 -14.56 11.10 2.23
C VAL A 367 -14.97 10.57 0.85
N LEU A 368 -16.26 10.33 0.62
CA LEU A 368 -16.73 9.87 -0.69
C LEU A 368 -16.41 10.90 -1.81
N SER A 369 -16.44 12.19 -1.48
CA SER A 369 -16.09 13.28 -2.42
C SER A 369 -14.63 13.22 -2.89
N LEU A 370 -13.72 12.58 -2.14
CA LEU A 370 -12.32 12.39 -2.56
C LEU A 370 -12.17 11.40 -3.73
N THR A 371 -13.22 10.65 -4.05
CA THR A 371 -13.16 9.66 -5.14
C THR A 371 -12.83 10.31 -6.48
N GLU A 372 -13.48 11.43 -6.81
CA GLU A 372 -13.28 12.11 -8.11
C GLU A 372 -11.85 12.66 -8.26
N PRO A 373 -11.28 13.44 -7.32
CA PRO A 373 -9.88 13.85 -7.37
C PRO A 373 -8.90 12.67 -7.49
N LEU A 374 -9.07 11.63 -6.71
CA LEU A 374 -8.18 10.45 -6.74
C LEU A 374 -8.28 9.70 -8.07
N TYR A 375 -9.48 9.60 -8.63
CA TYR A 375 -9.69 9.06 -9.98
C TYR A 375 -8.97 9.89 -11.05
N LEU A 376 -9.10 11.21 -11.03
CA LEU A 376 -8.44 12.11 -11.99
C LEU A 376 -6.91 12.05 -11.87
N HIS A 377 -6.36 11.99 -10.67
CA HIS A 377 -4.93 11.79 -10.47
C HIS A 377 -4.46 10.43 -11.04
N SER A 378 -5.24 9.38 -10.86
CA SER A 378 -4.93 8.07 -11.46
C SER A 378 -4.99 8.09 -12.98
N CYS A 379 -5.96 8.79 -13.59
CA CYS A 379 -6.02 9.01 -15.04
C CYS A 379 -4.78 9.76 -15.54
N HIS A 380 -4.36 10.80 -14.81
CA HIS A 380 -3.16 11.56 -15.15
C HIS A 380 -1.91 10.68 -15.12
N ILE A 381 -1.73 9.85 -14.10
CA ILE A 381 -0.60 8.93 -14.02
C ILE A 381 -0.66 7.86 -15.11
N LEU A 382 -1.85 7.34 -15.43
CA LEU A 382 -2.00 6.39 -16.54
C LEU A 382 -1.43 6.93 -17.86
N SER A 383 -1.56 8.24 -18.11
CA SER A 383 -1.03 8.87 -19.33
C SER A 383 0.50 8.88 -19.44
N PHE A 384 1.23 8.70 -18.31
CA PHE A 384 2.69 8.58 -18.30
C PHE A 384 3.19 7.14 -18.45
N LEU A 385 2.32 6.16 -18.20
CA LEU A 385 2.71 4.76 -18.27
C LEU A 385 2.67 4.27 -19.71
N PRO A 386 3.61 3.39 -20.11
CA PRO A 386 3.49 2.74 -21.40
C PRO A 386 2.16 2.00 -21.46
N ALA A 387 1.49 2.05 -22.61
CA ALA A 387 0.39 1.15 -22.90
C ALA A 387 0.90 -0.28 -22.63
N GLY A 388 0.19 -1.02 -21.80
CA GLY A 388 0.57 -2.41 -21.52
C GLY A 388 0.62 -3.23 -22.80
N ASP A 389 1.29 -4.37 -22.77
CA ASP A 389 1.44 -5.28 -23.92
C ASP A 389 0.10 -5.77 -24.53
N SER A 390 -1.04 -5.52 -23.89
CA SER A 390 -2.38 -5.76 -24.46
C SER A 390 -2.85 -4.67 -25.43
N MET A 391 -2.27 -3.47 -25.40
CA MET A 391 -2.02 -2.61 -26.53
C MET A 391 -0.54 -2.82 -26.93
N GLN A 392 -0.15 -4.03 -27.23
CA GLN A 392 1.00 -4.20 -28.09
C GLN A 392 0.77 -3.19 -29.23
N GLN A 393 1.58 -2.14 -29.31
CA GLN A 393 1.95 -1.67 -30.63
C GLN A 393 2.31 -2.96 -31.34
N LYS A 394 1.32 -3.48 -32.12
CA LYS A 394 1.54 -4.63 -32.98
C LYS A 394 2.90 -4.39 -33.55
N THR A 395 3.85 -5.27 -33.27
CA THR A 395 5.19 -5.10 -33.85
C THR A 395 4.95 -4.76 -35.29
N SER A 396 5.84 -3.99 -35.94
CA SER A 396 5.68 -3.68 -37.37
C SER A 396 5.31 -4.93 -38.18
N GLN A 397 5.71 -6.11 -37.67
CA GLN A 397 5.39 -7.42 -38.19
C GLN A 397 3.93 -7.86 -37.96
N GLU A 398 3.30 -7.52 -36.85
CA GLU A 398 1.90 -7.87 -36.55
C GLU A 398 0.93 -6.87 -37.19
N ALA A 399 1.25 -5.59 -37.17
CA ALA A 399 0.46 -4.55 -37.85
C ALA A 399 0.43 -4.75 -39.37
N PHE A 400 1.53 -5.24 -39.95
CA PHE A 400 1.60 -5.60 -41.35
C PHE A 400 0.70 -6.81 -41.69
N LEU A 401 0.61 -7.83 -40.82
CA LEU A 401 -0.22 -9.01 -41.04
C LEU A 401 -1.71 -8.69 -41.10
N ASP A 402 -2.18 -7.71 -40.35
CA ASP A 402 -3.59 -7.25 -40.40
C ASP A 402 -3.98 -6.57 -41.71
N LEU A 403 -3.02 -6.10 -42.47
CA LEU A 403 -3.27 -5.52 -43.81
C LEU A 403 -3.35 -6.58 -44.90
N LEU A 404 -2.95 -7.82 -44.63
CA LEU A 404 -3.01 -8.88 -45.61
C LEU A 404 -4.43 -9.46 -45.70
N PRO A 405 -4.97 -9.68 -46.89
CA PRO A 405 -6.23 -10.38 -47.05
C PRO A 405 -6.10 -11.83 -46.63
N LEU A 406 -7.22 -12.51 -46.39
CA LEU A 406 -7.27 -13.91 -45.97
C LEU A 406 -6.45 -14.85 -46.89
N ASN A 407 -6.46 -14.55 -48.23
CA ASN A 407 -5.62 -15.19 -49.23
C ASN A 407 -4.71 -14.10 -49.83
N PHE A 408 -3.42 -14.30 -49.83
CA PHE A 408 -2.45 -13.33 -50.33
C PHE A 408 -1.28 -14.01 -51.03
N THR A 409 -0.64 -13.25 -51.92
CA THR A 409 0.58 -13.67 -52.56
C THR A 409 1.83 -13.13 -51.85
N ARG A 410 2.97 -13.78 -52.06
CA ARG A 410 4.27 -13.26 -51.55
C ARG A 410 4.53 -11.83 -51.96
N SER A 411 4.12 -11.45 -53.21
CA SER A 411 4.29 -10.07 -53.74
C SER A 411 3.46 -9.06 -52.91
N GLN A 412 2.20 -9.40 -52.60
CA GLN A 412 1.34 -8.58 -51.74
C GLN A 412 1.92 -8.45 -50.32
N ALA A 413 2.45 -9.54 -49.77
CA ALA A 413 3.12 -9.49 -48.47
C ALA A 413 4.39 -8.61 -48.48
N LEU A 414 5.18 -8.63 -49.55
CA LEU A 414 6.34 -7.76 -49.69
C LEU A 414 5.93 -6.28 -49.77
N GLN A 415 4.93 -5.96 -50.59
CA GLN A 415 4.43 -4.60 -50.74
C GLN A 415 3.85 -4.05 -49.45
N ALA A 416 3.12 -4.87 -48.69
CA ALA A 416 2.64 -4.50 -47.37
C ALA A 416 3.80 -4.33 -46.36
N GLY A 417 4.81 -5.20 -46.39
CA GLY A 417 5.99 -5.14 -45.52
C GLY A 417 6.84 -3.90 -45.74
N GLU A 418 7.00 -3.44 -46.97
CA GLU A 418 7.75 -2.21 -47.30
C GLU A 418 7.16 -0.97 -46.60
N ARG A 419 5.83 -0.89 -46.48
CA ARG A 419 5.14 0.21 -45.77
C ARG A 419 5.49 0.27 -44.28
N TYR A 420 5.89 -0.84 -43.70
CA TYR A 420 6.30 -0.98 -42.29
C TYR A 420 7.81 -1.13 -42.09
N GLY A 421 8.60 -0.91 -43.17
CA GLY A 421 10.04 -1.01 -43.10
C GLY A 421 10.56 -2.43 -42.82
N ILE A 422 9.81 -3.49 -43.17
CA ILE A 422 10.20 -4.88 -42.96
C ILE A 422 11.05 -5.37 -44.16
N PRO A 423 12.33 -5.73 -43.97
CA PRO A 423 13.17 -6.27 -45.05
C PRO A 423 12.61 -7.59 -45.61
N ALA A 424 12.76 -7.83 -46.89
CA ALA A 424 12.26 -9.03 -47.59
C ALA A 424 12.69 -10.35 -46.93
N ASN A 425 13.97 -10.45 -46.50
CA ASN A 425 14.50 -11.65 -45.81
C ASN A 425 13.82 -11.89 -44.45
N THR A 426 13.50 -10.83 -43.72
CA THR A 426 12.76 -10.90 -42.43
C THR A 426 11.32 -11.36 -42.66
N LEU A 427 10.69 -10.87 -43.71
CA LEU A 427 9.34 -11.25 -44.11
C LEU A 427 9.25 -12.71 -44.52
N ASP A 428 10.20 -13.20 -45.36
CA ASP A 428 10.26 -14.60 -45.77
C ASP A 428 10.45 -15.53 -44.56
N SER A 429 11.28 -15.11 -43.60
CA SER A 429 11.49 -15.84 -42.34
C SER A 429 10.24 -15.87 -41.49
N LEU A 430 9.46 -14.77 -41.44
CA LEU A 430 8.19 -14.68 -40.75
C LEU A 430 7.14 -15.61 -41.37
N LEU A 431 6.94 -15.56 -42.67
CA LEU A 431 5.99 -16.43 -43.38
C LEU A 431 6.34 -17.92 -43.19
N LYS A 432 7.65 -18.26 -43.24
CA LYS A 432 8.10 -19.63 -42.97
C LYS A 432 7.81 -20.06 -41.55
N ARG A 433 8.01 -19.19 -40.56
CA ARG A 433 7.67 -19.46 -39.14
C ARG A 433 6.18 -19.66 -38.94
N MET A 434 5.33 -18.87 -39.59
CA MET A 434 3.88 -18.98 -39.52
C MET A 434 3.36 -20.25 -40.18
N LEU A 435 3.96 -20.68 -41.30
CA LEU A 435 3.68 -21.98 -41.92
C LEU A 435 4.02 -23.13 -40.96
N ASN A 436 5.18 -23.08 -40.33
CA ASN A 436 5.62 -24.10 -39.36
C ASN A 436 4.71 -24.16 -38.11
N LYS A 437 4.14 -23.02 -37.69
CA LYS A 437 3.18 -22.94 -36.57
C LYS A 437 1.74 -23.28 -36.99
N GLY A 438 1.50 -23.58 -38.25
CA GLY A 438 0.16 -23.89 -38.77
C GLY A 438 -0.81 -22.72 -38.80
N GLN A 439 -0.33 -21.48 -38.70
CA GLN A 439 -1.11 -20.24 -38.79
C GLN A 439 -1.38 -19.83 -40.26
N LEU A 440 -0.54 -20.31 -41.18
CA LEU A 440 -0.70 -20.17 -42.61
C LEU A 440 -0.72 -21.53 -43.28
N VAL A 441 -1.41 -21.61 -44.39
CA VAL A 441 -1.39 -22.73 -45.32
C VAL A 441 -0.93 -22.25 -46.69
N LYS A 442 -0.11 -23.04 -47.37
CA LYS A 442 0.32 -22.76 -48.73
C LYS A 442 -0.72 -23.28 -49.70
N SER A 443 -1.36 -22.38 -50.45
CA SER A 443 -2.44 -22.71 -51.42
C SER A 443 -1.90 -22.90 -52.87
N GLY A 444 -0.67 -22.39 -53.12
CA GLY A 444 0.01 -22.49 -54.43
C GLY A 444 1.48 -22.01 -54.35
N ARG A 445 2.14 -21.92 -55.50
CA ARG A 445 3.51 -21.42 -55.59
C ARG A 445 3.52 -19.90 -55.29
N GLY A 446 3.93 -19.53 -54.08
CA GLY A 446 3.97 -18.13 -53.60
C GLY A 446 2.62 -17.60 -53.13
N GLU A 447 1.62 -18.47 -52.90
CA GLU A 447 0.29 -18.13 -52.39
C GLU A 447 0.10 -18.70 -51.01
N TYR A 448 -0.48 -17.88 -50.12
CA TYR A 448 -0.71 -18.18 -48.71
C TYR A 448 -2.15 -17.88 -48.30
N ARG A 449 -2.63 -18.64 -47.34
CA ARG A 449 -3.92 -18.43 -46.72
C ARG A 449 -3.82 -18.49 -45.22
N PHE A 450 -4.43 -17.55 -44.53
CA PHE A 450 -4.61 -17.65 -43.08
C PHE A 450 -5.57 -18.82 -42.77
N LYS A 451 -5.28 -19.53 -41.68
CA LYS A 451 -6.04 -20.71 -41.27
C LYS A 451 -7.22 -20.31 -40.37
#